data_3aada7e0e1b29c0e127306515270c734
#
_entry.id   3aada7e0e1b29c0e127306515270c734
#
_cell.length_a   1.000
_cell.length_b   1.000
_cell.length_c   1.000
_cell.angle_alpha   90.00
_cell.angle_beta   90.00
_cell.angle_gamma   90.00
#
_symmetry.space_group_name_H-M   'P 1'
#
loop_
_entity.id
_entity.type
_entity.pdbx_description
1 polymer ?
#
loop_
_entity_poly.entity_id
_entity_poly.type
_entity_poly.pdbx_seq_one_letter_code
_entity_poly.pdbx_strand_id
1 'polypeptide(L)'
;MKCVVIAAGYATRLGELTKNFPKPLLKIGENTILGRMLDDIDQIPEIDEHIIITNHKFAPIFEDWVKANTNLSNDTNKKISEISAIRVQKENFNSCSKYKKPITVVDDGTETNDTRLGAVRDLIYAINGGVIPGDKELSIVNSQLSIINDDLLVVAADNLLFFSFQEFVDFAKSKGTSCIMCHEQPSIEKLQRTGVVELDENNRVLGMEEKPEHPKSHWAVPPFYIYRKEDLDLVRHSVENGCGKDAPGNLAHYMVEHTTMHAWPMSAGRFDIGSLDTYYEAVRLYGNEHESH
;
A
#
# COMPACT_ATOMS: atom_id res chain seq x y z
N MET A 1 5.24 1.85 -13.78
CA MET A 1 5.24 1.49 -12.33
C MET A 1 3.80 1.33 -11.86
N LYS A 2 3.50 0.33 -11.03
CA LYS A 2 2.19 0.15 -10.40
C LYS A 2 2.22 0.59 -8.95
N CYS A 3 1.17 1.29 -8.48
CA CYS A 3 0.99 1.57 -7.06
C CYS A 3 0.13 0.47 -6.43
N VAL A 4 0.67 -0.27 -5.46
CA VAL A 4 -0.05 -1.30 -4.71
C VAL A 4 -0.35 -0.79 -3.31
N VAL A 5 -1.63 -0.63 -3.01
CA VAL A 5 -2.14 -0.16 -1.72
C VAL A 5 -2.53 -1.38 -0.88
N ILE A 6 -1.82 -1.62 0.22
CA ILE A 6 -2.15 -2.69 1.17
C ILE A 6 -3.25 -2.20 2.10
N ALA A 7 -4.47 -2.70 1.93
CA ALA A 7 -5.68 -2.27 2.64
C ALA A 7 -6.51 -3.45 3.22
N ALA A 8 -5.96 -4.68 3.27
CA ALA A 8 -6.66 -5.88 3.73
C ALA A 8 -6.76 -6.00 5.27
N GLY A 9 -6.18 -5.06 6.02
CA GLY A 9 -6.21 -5.06 7.48
C GLY A 9 -7.60 -4.79 8.07
N TYR A 10 -7.98 -5.50 9.14
CA TYR A 10 -9.26 -5.36 9.83
C TYR A 10 -9.33 -4.20 10.81
N ALA A 11 -8.22 -3.52 11.07
CA ALA A 11 -8.10 -2.29 11.91
C ALA A 11 -8.83 -2.38 13.27
N THR A 12 -8.76 -3.52 13.95
CA THR A 12 -9.51 -3.83 15.19
C THR A 12 -9.31 -2.83 16.33
N ARG A 13 -8.20 -2.06 16.31
CA ARG A 13 -7.89 -1.04 17.33
C ARG A 13 -8.77 0.22 17.24
N LEU A 14 -9.50 0.43 16.13
CA LEU A 14 -10.43 1.52 15.96
C LEU A 14 -11.87 1.14 16.37
N GLY A 15 -12.09 -0.07 16.90
CA GLY A 15 -13.34 -0.53 17.47
C GLY A 15 -14.52 -0.44 16.51
N GLU A 16 -15.62 0.19 16.95
CA GLU A 16 -16.86 0.28 16.17
C GLU A 16 -16.72 1.04 14.84
N LEU A 17 -15.76 1.99 14.72
CA LEU A 17 -15.57 2.75 13.48
C LEU A 17 -15.15 1.85 12.30
N THR A 18 -14.43 0.76 12.59
CA THR A 18 -13.88 -0.13 11.56
C THR A 18 -14.48 -1.54 11.61
N LYS A 19 -15.46 -1.77 12.49
CA LYS A 19 -16.15 -3.05 12.57
C LYS A 19 -16.78 -3.47 11.23
N ASN A 20 -17.42 -2.52 10.53
CA ASN A 20 -18.09 -2.75 9.25
C ASN A 20 -17.66 -1.76 8.17
N PHE A 21 -16.56 -1.05 8.37
CA PHE A 21 -16.07 -0.05 7.43
C PHE A 21 -14.54 -0.05 7.39
N PRO A 22 -13.90 -0.04 6.20
CA PRO A 22 -12.45 -0.11 6.09
C PRO A 22 -11.79 1.20 6.54
N LYS A 23 -10.77 1.10 7.37
CA LYS A 23 -9.99 2.23 7.91
C LYS A 23 -9.50 3.20 6.81
N PRO A 24 -8.96 2.74 5.66
CA PRO A 24 -8.49 3.65 4.61
C PRO A 24 -9.55 4.60 4.05
N LEU A 25 -10.82 4.24 4.17
CA LEU A 25 -11.94 5.05 3.69
C LEU A 25 -12.58 5.93 4.78
N LEU A 26 -12.04 5.94 6.01
CA LEU A 26 -12.45 6.90 7.03
C LEU A 26 -12.10 8.32 6.57
N LYS A 27 -13.02 9.25 6.79
CA LYS A 27 -12.87 10.66 6.37
C LYS A 27 -12.05 11.47 7.37
N ILE A 28 -11.21 12.35 6.82
CA ILE A 28 -10.56 13.43 7.54
C ILE A 28 -10.85 14.71 6.73
N GLY A 29 -11.78 15.51 7.21
CA GLY A 29 -12.39 16.58 6.43
C GLY A 29 -13.22 16.03 5.26
N GLU A 30 -13.07 16.61 4.09
CA GLU A 30 -13.82 16.22 2.89
C GLU A 30 -13.32 14.94 2.23
N ASN A 31 -12.07 14.52 2.52
CA ASN A 31 -11.44 13.40 1.84
C ASN A 31 -11.22 12.20 2.76
N THR A 32 -11.11 11.00 2.19
CA THR A 32 -10.72 9.79 2.91
C THR A 32 -9.20 9.75 3.13
N ILE A 33 -8.72 8.94 4.09
CA ILE A 33 -7.28 8.73 4.31
C ILE A 33 -6.62 8.26 3.01
N LEU A 34 -7.18 7.23 2.38
CA LEU A 34 -6.71 6.72 1.08
C LEU A 34 -6.82 7.78 -0.02
N GLY A 35 -7.91 8.52 -0.05
CA GLY A 35 -8.13 9.57 -1.07
C GLY A 35 -7.07 10.65 -1.04
N ARG A 36 -6.65 11.11 0.15
CA ARG A 36 -5.55 12.08 0.31
C ARG A 36 -4.23 11.54 -0.24
N MET A 37 -3.94 10.26 0.02
CA MET A 37 -2.73 9.61 -0.50
C MET A 37 -2.76 9.47 -2.01
N LEU A 38 -3.88 9.00 -2.58
CA LEU A 38 -4.02 8.85 -4.03
C LEU A 38 -4.07 10.18 -4.78
N ASP A 39 -4.52 11.27 -4.15
CA ASP A 39 -4.50 12.60 -4.75
C ASP A 39 -3.06 13.05 -5.12
N ASP A 40 -2.05 12.66 -4.33
CA ASP A 40 -0.64 12.88 -4.64
C ASP A 40 -0.12 11.84 -5.66
N ILE A 41 -0.31 10.55 -5.38
CA ILE A 41 0.26 9.46 -6.19
C ILE A 41 -0.30 9.47 -7.63
N ASP A 42 -1.55 9.88 -7.83
CA ASP A 42 -2.17 9.96 -9.17
C ASP A 42 -1.53 11.04 -10.06
N GLN A 43 -0.81 12.00 -9.50
CA GLN A 43 -0.09 13.01 -10.27
C GLN A 43 1.29 12.53 -10.75
N ILE A 44 1.85 11.45 -10.17
CA ILE A 44 3.19 10.94 -10.47
C ILE A 44 3.21 10.32 -11.88
N PRO A 45 4.00 10.85 -12.84
CA PRO A 45 3.98 10.36 -14.23
C PRO A 45 4.36 8.90 -14.39
N GLU A 46 5.22 8.38 -13.52
CA GLU A 46 5.71 7.01 -13.54
C GLU A 46 4.65 5.99 -13.12
N ILE A 47 3.65 6.40 -12.36
CA ILE A 47 2.54 5.53 -11.96
C ILE A 47 1.52 5.47 -13.11
N ASP A 48 1.10 4.29 -13.48
CA ASP A 48 0.14 4.04 -14.56
C ASP A 48 -1.12 3.28 -14.11
N GLU A 49 -1.14 2.78 -12.88
CA GLU A 49 -2.30 2.08 -12.28
C GLU A 49 -2.20 2.06 -10.76
N HIS A 50 -3.35 2.13 -10.10
CA HIS A 50 -3.50 1.89 -8.67
C HIS A 50 -4.17 0.54 -8.44
N ILE A 51 -3.61 -0.29 -7.56
CA ILE A 51 -4.12 -1.61 -7.20
C ILE A 51 -4.38 -1.61 -5.70
N ILE A 52 -5.63 -1.71 -5.29
CA ILE A 52 -6.03 -1.74 -3.88
C ILE A 52 -6.30 -3.19 -3.51
N ILE A 53 -5.42 -3.81 -2.70
CA ILE A 53 -5.70 -5.13 -2.16
C ILE A 53 -6.40 -5.02 -0.82
N THR A 54 -7.54 -5.70 -0.71
CA THR A 54 -8.40 -5.69 0.46
C THR A 54 -8.97 -7.07 0.75
N ASN A 55 -9.54 -7.26 1.95
CA ASN A 55 -10.23 -8.49 2.31
C ASN A 55 -11.65 -8.56 1.72
N HIS A 56 -12.22 -9.76 1.64
CA HIS A 56 -13.54 -10.02 1.06
C HIS A 56 -14.66 -9.19 1.72
N LYS A 57 -14.58 -9.00 3.03
CA LYS A 57 -15.57 -8.22 3.78
C LYS A 57 -15.67 -6.78 3.30
N PHE A 58 -14.56 -6.16 2.92
CA PHE A 58 -14.50 -4.74 2.56
C PHE A 58 -14.40 -4.49 1.06
N ALA A 59 -14.15 -5.52 0.25
CA ALA A 59 -14.03 -5.38 -1.21
C ALA A 59 -15.22 -4.63 -1.84
N PRO A 60 -16.51 -4.93 -1.53
CA PRO A 60 -17.63 -4.19 -2.09
C PRO A 60 -17.63 -2.69 -1.74
N ILE A 61 -17.14 -2.32 -0.54
CA ILE A 61 -17.08 -0.91 -0.10
C ILE A 61 -15.99 -0.16 -0.88
N PHE A 62 -14.84 -0.80 -1.13
CA PHE A 62 -13.79 -0.22 -1.98
C PHE A 62 -14.25 -0.09 -3.44
N GLU A 63 -14.94 -1.09 -3.98
CA GLU A 63 -15.49 -1.03 -5.34
C GLU A 63 -16.47 0.14 -5.50
N ASP A 64 -17.36 0.35 -4.52
CA ASP A 64 -18.32 1.46 -4.54
C ASP A 64 -17.60 2.81 -4.39
N TRP A 65 -16.55 2.88 -3.57
CA TRP A 65 -15.70 4.07 -3.46
C TRP A 65 -14.98 4.36 -4.78
N VAL A 66 -14.45 3.35 -5.45
CA VAL A 66 -13.81 3.49 -6.77
C VAL A 66 -14.82 3.99 -7.80
N LYS A 67 -16.02 3.38 -7.91
CA LYS A 67 -17.08 3.83 -8.82
C LYS A 67 -17.46 5.29 -8.58
N ALA A 68 -17.53 5.73 -7.33
CA ALA A 68 -17.87 7.11 -6.97
C ALA A 68 -16.78 8.12 -7.36
N ASN A 69 -15.51 7.70 -7.44
CA ASN A 69 -14.37 8.57 -7.73
C ASN A 69 -13.81 8.44 -9.16
N THR A 70 -14.25 7.41 -9.89
CA THR A 70 -13.83 7.16 -11.28
C THR A 70 -15.06 7.03 -12.14
N ASN A 71 -15.57 7.91 -12.88
CA ASN A 71 -16.81 7.88 -13.68
C ASN A 71 -17.20 6.54 -14.38
N LEU A 72 -17.05 5.41 -13.69
CA LEU A 72 -17.55 4.11 -14.13
C LEU A 72 -19.08 3.97 -13.97
N SER A 73 -19.79 5.07 -13.64
CA SER A 73 -21.20 5.06 -13.23
C SER A 73 -22.23 5.25 -14.34
N ASN A 74 -21.90 5.10 -15.64
CA ASN A 74 -22.88 5.32 -16.70
C ASN A 74 -23.00 4.23 -17.77
N ASP A 75 -22.88 2.92 -17.45
CA ASP A 75 -23.30 1.87 -18.38
C ASP A 75 -23.95 0.64 -17.70
N THR A 76 -24.87 0.86 -16.75
CA THR A 76 -25.68 -0.22 -16.15
C THR A 76 -27.06 -0.31 -16.76
N ASN A 77 -27.15 -0.50 -18.08
CA ASN A 77 -28.32 -1.08 -18.74
C ASN A 77 -27.97 -2.06 -19.87
N LYS A 78 -26.92 -2.86 -19.69
CA LYS A 78 -26.67 -4.06 -20.50
C LYS A 78 -26.45 -5.26 -19.61
N LYS A 79 -27.42 -6.14 -19.65
CA LYS A 79 -27.50 -7.51 -19.10
C LYS A 79 -26.19 -8.08 -18.57
N ILE A 80 -26.20 -8.40 -17.28
CA ILE A 80 -25.28 -9.34 -16.62
C ILE A 80 -25.47 -10.71 -17.28
N SER A 81 -24.74 -10.95 -18.34
CA SER A 81 -24.46 -12.28 -18.91
C SER A 81 -23.26 -12.09 -19.84
N GLU A 82 -22.13 -12.64 -19.47
CA GLU A 82 -20.81 -12.55 -20.10
C GLU A 82 -19.86 -11.53 -19.47
N ILE A 83 -19.36 -11.87 -18.29
CA ILE A 83 -18.17 -11.22 -17.73
C ILE A 83 -16.96 -11.91 -18.36
N SER A 84 -16.62 -11.47 -19.55
CA SER A 84 -15.32 -11.75 -20.15
C SER A 84 -14.48 -10.47 -20.10
N ALA A 85 -13.32 -10.58 -19.45
CA ALA A 85 -12.16 -9.73 -19.57
C ALA A 85 -12.42 -8.25 -19.96
N ILE A 86 -12.55 -7.36 -18.99
CA ILE A 86 -12.50 -5.92 -19.28
C ILE A 86 -11.03 -5.58 -19.58
N ARG A 87 -10.67 -5.77 -20.82
CA ARG A 87 -9.56 -5.06 -21.46
C ARG A 87 -10.06 -3.63 -21.63
N VAL A 88 -9.73 -2.75 -20.67
CA VAL A 88 -10.05 -1.33 -20.80
C VAL A 88 -9.29 -0.80 -22.01
N GLN A 89 -10.01 -0.64 -23.12
CA GLN A 89 -9.50 0.11 -24.26
C GLN A 89 -9.24 1.56 -23.78
N LYS A 90 -8.07 2.07 -24.13
CA LYS A 90 -7.66 3.47 -23.96
C LYS A 90 -8.53 4.39 -24.83
N GLU A 91 -9.80 4.58 -24.49
CA GLU A 91 -10.61 5.58 -25.18
C GLU A 91 -11.56 6.27 -24.20
N ASN A 92 -11.35 7.59 -24.08
CA ASN A 92 -12.21 8.60 -23.45
C ASN A 92 -12.40 8.52 -21.92
N PHE A 93 -11.36 8.92 -21.16
CA PHE A 93 -11.57 9.46 -19.83
C PHE A 93 -12.40 10.76 -19.94
N ASN A 94 -13.67 10.68 -19.54
CA ASN A 94 -14.53 11.86 -19.44
C ASN A 94 -14.00 12.80 -18.36
N SER A 95 -14.13 14.11 -18.58
CA SER A 95 -13.57 15.23 -17.83
C SER A 95 -14.05 15.39 -16.37
N CYS A 96 -14.67 14.37 -15.76
CA CYS A 96 -15.24 14.39 -14.41
C CYS A 96 -14.68 13.32 -13.46
N SER A 97 -13.73 12.47 -13.87
CA SER A 97 -13.08 11.52 -12.96
C SER A 97 -12.13 12.27 -12.02
N LYS A 98 -12.18 11.96 -10.70
CA LYS A 98 -11.24 12.49 -9.73
C LYS A 98 -9.82 11.98 -10.02
N TYR A 99 -9.67 10.70 -10.37
CA TYR A 99 -8.38 10.07 -10.66
C TYR A 99 -8.17 9.89 -12.17
N LYS A 100 -6.95 10.12 -12.62
CA LYS A 100 -6.54 10.02 -14.03
C LYS A 100 -6.15 8.60 -14.43
N LYS A 101 -5.75 7.79 -13.44
CA LYS A 101 -5.24 6.44 -13.64
C LYS A 101 -6.27 5.41 -13.22
N PRO A 102 -6.31 4.24 -13.87
CA PRO A 102 -7.23 3.18 -13.49
C PRO A 102 -6.96 2.71 -12.05
N ILE A 103 -8.04 2.36 -11.34
CA ILE A 103 -7.98 1.79 -10.00
C ILE A 103 -8.60 0.39 -10.06
N THR A 104 -7.82 -0.62 -9.69
CA THR A 104 -8.27 -2.01 -9.60
C THR A 104 -8.39 -2.41 -8.13
N VAL A 105 -9.53 -2.99 -7.73
CA VAL A 105 -9.72 -3.58 -6.41
C VAL A 105 -9.44 -5.07 -6.49
N VAL A 106 -8.57 -5.58 -5.63
CA VAL A 106 -8.22 -6.99 -5.50
C VAL A 106 -8.74 -7.50 -4.17
N ASP A 107 -9.65 -8.47 -4.24
CA ASP A 107 -10.20 -9.18 -3.09
C ASP A 107 -9.29 -10.38 -2.76
N ASP A 108 -8.74 -10.43 -1.54
CA ASP A 108 -7.86 -11.51 -1.08
C ASP A 108 -8.63 -12.78 -0.66
N GLY A 109 -9.98 -12.73 -0.68
CA GLY A 109 -10.88 -13.83 -0.31
C GLY A 109 -11.01 -14.09 1.19
N THR A 110 -10.34 -13.31 2.07
CA THR A 110 -10.41 -13.52 3.52
C THR A 110 -11.60 -12.78 4.15
N GLU A 111 -12.31 -13.45 5.07
CA GLU A 111 -13.52 -12.91 5.68
C GLU A 111 -13.33 -12.42 7.12
N THR A 112 -12.29 -12.90 7.81
CA THR A 112 -12.05 -12.62 9.23
C THR A 112 -10.59 -12.26 9.50
N ASN A 113 -10.35 -11.57 10.63
CA ASN A 113 -8.98 -11.26 11.05
C ASN A 113 -8.12 -12.52 11.29
N ASP A 114 -8.74 -13.65 11.67
CA ASP A 114 -8.01 -14.88 11.95
C ASP A 114 -7.60 -15.62 10.68
N THR A 115 -8.34 -15.42 9.58
CA THR A 115 -8.05 -16.02 8.27
C THR A 115 -7.22 -15.12 7.36
N ARG A 116 -6.88 -13.88 7.79
CA ARG A 116 -6.12 -12.92 6.98
C ARG A 116 -4.83 -13.50 6.42
N LEU A 117 -4.49 -13.15 5.21
CA LEU A 117 -3.24 -13.58 4.57
C LEU A 117 -2.01 -12.97 5.24
N GLY A 118 -2.10 -11.70 5.63
CA GLY A 118 -0.99 -10.87 6.07
C GLY A 118 -0.38 -10.07 4.91
N ALA A 119 0.15 -8.88 5.22
CA ALA A 119 0.51 -7.88 4.24
C ALA A 119 1.50 -8.35 3.15
N VAL A 120 2.43 -9.26 3.49
CA VAL A 120 3.37 -9.81 2.51
C VAL A 120 2.66 -10.75 1.54
N ARG A 121 1.78 -11.63 2.05
CA ARG A 121 1.00 -12.54 1.18
C ARG A 121 -0.05 -11.77 0.38
N ASP A 122 -0.64 -10.71 0.92
CA ASP A 122 -1.54 -9.81 0.19
C ASP A 122 -0.82 -9.23 -1.02
N LEU A 123 0.40 -8.72 -0.83
CA LEU A 123 1.21 -8.20 -1.92
C LEU A 123 1.53 -9.29 -2.95
N ILE A 124 2.00 -10.47 -2.52
CA ILE A 124 2.31 -11.60 -3.40
C ILE A 124 1.06 -12.00 -4.20
N TYR A 125 -0.10 -12.09 -3.55
CA TYR A 125 -1.37 -12.41 -4.19
C TYR A 125 -1.72 -11.39 -5.28
N ALA A 126 -1.60 -10.09 -4.98
CA ALA A 126 -1.90 -9.02 -5.94
C ALA A 126 -0.96 -9.06 -7.16
N ILE A 127 0.35 -9.28 -6.97
CA ILE A 127 1.32 -9.25 -8.08
C ILE A 127 1.35 -10.54 -8.91
N ASN A 128 0.84 -11.65 -8.37
CA ASN A 128 0.82 -12.96 -9.04
C ASN A 128 -0.53 -13.30 -9.68
N GLY A 129 -1.37 -12.30 -9.91
CA GLY A 129 -2.65 -12.55 -10.58
C GLY A 129 -3.65 -13.36 -9.73
N GLY A 130 -3.61 -13.20 -8.39
CA GLY A 130 -4.50 -13.90 -7.49
C GLY A 130 -4.01 -15.30 -7.07
N VAL A 131 -2.71 -15.55 -7.14
CA VAL A 131 -2.10 -16.84 -6.77
C VAL A 131 -1.00 -16.63 -5.75
N ILE A 132 -0.94 -17.48 -4.73
CA ILE A 132 0.19 -17.55 -3.79
C ILE A 132 0.99 -18.82 -4.10
N PRO A 133 2.28 -18.72 -4.45
CA PRO A 133 3.13 -19.88 -4.67
C PRO A 133 3.11 -20.82 -3.45
N GLY A 134 3.01 -22.13 -3.70
CA GLY A 134 2.97 -23.15 -2.65
C GLY A 134 1.60 -23.34 -1.96
N ASP A 135 0.63 -22.45 -2.14
CA ASP A 135 -0.71 -22.54 -1.54
C ASP A 135 -1.75 -22.96 -2.57
N LYS A 136 -2.15 -24.25 -2.53
CA LYS A 136 -3.10 -24.82 -3.50
C LYS A 136 -4.56 -24.41 -3.24
N GLU A 137 -4.91 -24.01 -2.03
CA GLU A 137 -6.29 -23.67 -1.66
C GLU A 137 -6.66 -22.27 -2.13
N LEU A 138 -5.72 -21.34 -2.13
CA LEU A 138 -5.92 -19.96 -2.57
C LEU A 138 -5.74 -19.73 -4.09
N SER A 139 -5.29 -20.76 -4.82
CA SER A 139 -4.99 -20.67 -6.27
C SER A 139 -6.24 -20.55 -7.17
N ILE A 140 -7.45 -20.57 -6.64
CA ILE A 140 -8.68 -20.80 -7.44
C ILE A 140 -9.54 -19.55 -7.62
N VAL A 141 -9.28 -18.46 -6.86
CA VAL A 141 -10.32 -17.42 -6.67
C VAL A 141 -10.34 -16.31 -7.72
N ASN A 142 -9.26 -16.04 -8.48
CA ASN A 142 -9.30 -14.88 -9.40
C ASN A 142 -8.44 -15.07 -10.67
N SER A 143 -8.91 -15.87 -11.61
CA SER A 143 -8.28 -16.06 -12.94
C SER A 143 -8.28 -14.80 -13.85
N GLN A 144 -8.69 -13.65 -13.34
CA GLN A 144 -8.83 -12.40 -14.11
C GLN A 144 -7.70 -11.40 -13.85
N LEU A 145 -6.91 -11.58 -12.79
CA LEU A 145 -5.78 -10.69 -12.48
C LEU A 145 -4.57 -11.06 -13.34
N SER A 146 -3.97 -10.06 -13.96
CA SER A 146 -2.72 -10.24 -14.71
C SER A 146 -1.54 -10.29 -13.76
N ILE A 147 -0.54 -11.13 -14.05
CA ILE A 147 0.74 -11.11 -13.34
C ILE A 147 1.40 -9.75 -13.59
N ILE A 148 1.76 -9.06 -12.50
CA ILE A 148 2.43 -7.77 -12.58
C ILE A 148 3.93 -8.00 -12.80
N ASN A 149 4.46 -7.40 -13.84
CA ASN A 149 5.87 -7.44 -14.17
C ASN A 149 6.39 -6.01 -14.46
N ASP A 150 6.32 -5.15 -13.42
CA ASP A 150 6.66 -3.73 -13.47
C ASP A 150 7.22 -3.31 -12.11
N ASP A 151 7.89 -2.15 -12.04
CA ASP A 151 8.28 -1.56 -10.75
C ASP A 151 7.03 -1.33 -9.90
N LEU A 152 7.14 -1.51 -8.59
CA LEU A 152 6.04 -1.32 -7.64
C LEU A 152 6.35 -0.18 -6.68
N LEU A 153 5.38 0.72 -6.50
CA LEU A 153 5.25 1.54 -5.29
C LEU A 153 4.26 0.85 -4.35
N VAL A 154 4.72 0.39 -3.21
CA VAL A 154 3.90 -0.30 -2.19
C VAL A 154 3.65 0.64 -1.02
N VAL A 155 2.38 0.87 -0.69
CA VAL A 155 1.97 1.80 0.36
C VAL A 155 0.92 1.19 1.29
N ALA A 156 1.04 1.45 2.60
CA ALA A 156 -0.04 1.17 3.54
C ALA A 156 -0.96 2.39 3.66
N ALA A 157 -2.26 2.16 3.55
CA ALA A 157 -3.28 3.20 3.46
C ALA A 157 -3.80 3.68 4.82
N ASP A 158 -2.91 3.95 5.77
CA ASP A 158 -3.27 4.34 7.14
C ASP A 158 -2.50 5.56 7.69
N ASN A 159 -1.88 6.32 6.78
CA ASN A 159 -1.08 7.48 7.11
C ASN A 159 -1.57 8.74 6.38
N LEU A 160 -1.49 9.89 7.04
CA LEU A 160 -1.45 11.19 6.39
C LEU A 160 0.01 11.55 6.14
N LEU A 161 0.31 12.07 4.96
CA LEU A 161 1.66 12.39 4.52
C LEU A 161 1.75 13.90 4.23
N PHE A 162 2.91 14.48 4.55
CA PHE A 162 3.19 15.91 4.36
C PHE A 162 4.33 16.15 3.36
N PHE A 163 4.55 15.18 2.47
CA PHE A 163 5.50 15.21 1.35
C PHE A 163 4.87 14.53 0.14
N SER A 164 5.44 14.73 -1.05
CA SER A 164 5.02 14.02 -2.25
C SER A 164 5.80 12.72 -2.45
N PHE A 165 5.11 11.66 -2.84
CA PHE A 165 5.75 10.40 -3.27
C PHE A 165 6.63 10.57 -4.52
N GLN A 166 6.48 11.66 -5.30
CA GLN A 166 7.37 11.96 -6.42
C GLN A 166 8.84 12.01 -5.99
N GLU A 167 9.12 12.63 -4.82
CA GLU A 167 10.50 12.69 -4.27
C GLU A 167 11.08 11.30 -4.04
N PHE A 168 10.27 10.37 -3.52
CA PHE A 168 10.68 8.98 -3.29
C PHE A 168 10.89 8.22 -4.60
N VAL A 169 10.02 8.41 -5.60
CA VAL A 169 10.15 7.82 -6.93
C VAL A 169 11.42 8.32 -7.61
N ASP A 170 11.69 9.63 -7.56
CA ASP A 170 12.91 10.23 -8.14
C ASP A 170 14.17 9.72 -7.46
N PHE A 171 14.14 9.57 -6.13
CA PHE A 171 15.24 8.96 -5.38
C PHE A 171 15.50 7.53 -5.85
N ALA A 172 14.47 6.68 -5.92
CA ALA A 172 14.61 5.28 -6.36
C ALA A 172 15.15 5.18 -7.79
N LYS A 173 14.69 6.05 -8.70
CA LYS A 173 15.23 6.15 -10.06
C LYS A 173 16.73 6.52 -10.05
N SER A 174 17.12 7.45 -9.20
CA SER A 174 18.53 7.88 -9.10
C SER A 174 19.45 6.79 -8.57
N LYS A 175 18.94 5.91 -7.70
CA LYS A 175 19.70 4.78 -7.12
C LYS A 175 19.69 3.55 -8.03
N GLY A 176 18.63 3.36 -8.83
CA GLY A 176 18.46 2.20 -9.70
C GLY A 176 18.27 0.87 -8.95
N THR A 177 17.86 0.90 -7.68
CA THR A 177 17.64 -0.26 -6.81
C THR A 177 16.25 -0.22 -6.20
N SER A 178 15.81 -1.32 -5.60
CA SER A 178 14.68 -1.30 -4.67
C SER A 178 14.98 -0.38 -3.49
N CYS A 179 13.95 0.33 -2.99
CA CYS A 179 14.13 1.36 -1.98
C CYS A 179 13.07 1.26 -0.88
N ILE A 180 13.44 1.73 0.31
CA ILE A 180 12.53 1.90 1.45
C ILE A 180 12.51 3.36 1.87
N MET A 181 11.43 3.83 2.50
CA MET A 181 11.46 5.10 3.22
C MET A 181 12.02 4.91 4.62
N CYS A 182 12.63 5.95 5.16
CA CYS A 182 13.00 6.00 6.56
C CYS A 182 12.83 7.41 7.14
N HIS A 183 12.77 7.52 8.46
CA HIS A 183 12.77 8.79 9.17
C HIS A 183 13.48 8.65 10.52
N GLU A 184 14.02 9.72 11.02
CA GLU A 184 14.58 9.74 12.37
C GLU A 184 13.49 9.54 13.41
N GLN A 185 13.70 8.62 14.34
CA GLN A 185 12.85 8.36 15.47
C GLN A 185 13.67 8.33 16.77
N PRO A 186 13.58 9.38 17.61
CA PRO A 186 14.38 9.44 18.84
C PRO A 186 13.87 8.50 19.94
N SER A 187 12.62 8.05 19.90
CA SER A 187 12.05 7.18 20.94
C SER A 187 12.38 5.72 20.68
N ILE A 188 13.12 5.10 21.59
CA ILE A 188 13.44 3.67 21.56
C ILE A 188 12.17 2.81 21.60
N GLU A 189 11.18 3.19 22.42
CA GLU A 189 9.90 2.46 22.51
C GLU A 189 9.15 2.43 21.19
N LYS A 190 9.24 3.51 20.39
CA LYS A 190 8.65 3.56 19.04
C LYS A 190 9.47 2.74 18.03
N LEU A 191 10.80 2.79 18.12
CA LEU A 191 11.68 1.96 17.30
C LEU A 191 11.44 0.46 17.51
N GLN A 192 11.19 0.03 18.73
CA GLN A 192 10.85 -1.36 19.07
C GLN A 192 9.50 -1.85 18.46
N ARG A 193 8.73 -0.97 17.84
CA ARG A 193 7.42 -1.28 17.24
C ARG A 193 7.37 -1.17 15.72
N THR A 194 8.49 -0.82 15.11
CA THR A 194 8.62 -0.61 13.65
C THR A 194 9.90 -1.26 13.13
N GLY A 195 10.04 -1.32 11.80
CA GLY A 195 11.31 -1.67 11.19
C GLY A 195 12.37 -0.62 11.49
N VAL A 196 13.61 -1.05 11.69
CA VAL A 196 14.78 -0.17 11.94
C VAL A 196 15.89 -0.54 10.98
N VAL A 197 16.49 0.46 10.33
CA VAL A 197 17.58 0.26 9.36
C VAL A 197 18.88 0.92 9.79
N GLU A 198 19.99 0.31 9.41
CA GLU A 198 21.33 0.89 9.45
C GLU A 198 21.72 1.34 8.03
N LEU A 199 22.27 2.54 7.90
CA LEU A 199 22.58 3.17 6.62
C LEU A 199 24.07 3.54 6.53
N ASP A 200 24.62 3.47 5.32
CA ASP A 200 25.88 4.12 5.02
C ASP A 200 25.70 5.60 4.62
N GLU A 201 26.82 6.27 4.32
CA GLU A 201 26.85 7.67 3.90
C GLU A 201 26.11 7.97 2.58
N ASN A 202 25.85 6.94 1.76
CA ASN A 202 25.14 7.02 0.48
C ASN A 202 23.68 6.58 0.59
N ASN A 203 23.17 6.38 1.81
CA ASN A 203 21.84 5.83 2.11
C ASN A 203 21.65 4.38 1.63
N ARG A 204 22.71 3.62 1.43
CA ARG A 204 22.59 2.18 1.21
C ARG A 204 22.24 1.51 2.53
N VAL A 205 21.28 0.59 2.49
CA VAL A 205 20.88 -0.18 3.66
C VAL A 205 21.92 -1.24 3.95
N LEU A 206 22.53 -1.17 5.14
CA LEU A 206 23.52 -2.12 5.64
C LEU A 206 22.90 -3.29 6.39
N GLY A 207 21.73 -3.05 7.00
CA GLY A 207 20.95 -4.04 7.72
C GLY A 207 19.58 -3.50 8.08
N MET A 208 18.61 -4.39 8.30
CA MET A 208 17.27 -4.06 8.75
C MET A 208 16.79 -5.10 9.76
N GLU A 209 16.12 -4.65 10.80
CA GLU A 209 15.45 -5.50 11.79
C GLU A 209 13.99 -5.05 11.93
N GLU A 210 13.04 -5.99 11.88
CA GLU A 210 11.62 -5.69 12.13
C GLU A 210 11.34 -5.82 13.63
N LYS A 211 10.93 -4.71 14.26
CA LYS A 211 10.61 -4.60 15.69
C LYS A 211 11.73 -5.12 16.61
N PRO A 212 12.95 -4.58 16.49
CA PRO A 212 14.08 -5.05 17.28
C PRO A 212 13.89 -4.77 18.76
N GLU A 213 14.28 -5.70 19.63
CA GLU A 213 14.33 -5.47 21.08
C GLU A 213 15.38 -4.39 21.45
N HIS A 214 16.48 -4.40 20.71
CA HIS A 214 17.61 -3.45 20.89
C HIS A 214 17.91 -2.75 19.55
N PRO A 215 17.22 -1.62 19.23
CA PRO A 215 17.43 -0.91 17.98
C PRO A 215 18.90 -0.46 17.81
N LYS A 216 19.52 -0.77 16.66
CA LYS A 216 20.92 -0.41 16.38
C LYS A 216 21.09 0.98 15.77
N SER A 217 20.00 1.61 15.38
CA SER A 217 19.98 2.95 14.81
C SER A 217 18.72 3.70 15.22
N HIS A 218 18.64 4.98 14.82
CA HIS A 218 17.45 5.81 15.00
C HIS A 218 16.58 5.92 13.72
N TRP A 219 16.89 5.16 12.68
CA TRP A 219 16.18 5.18 11.40
C TRP A 219 15.00 4.20 11.40
N ALA A 220 13.80 4.72 11.62
CA ALA A 220 12.55 3.96 11.56
C ALA A 220 12.04 3.82 10.12
N VAL A 221 11.48 2.67 9.77
CA VAL A 221 10.95 2.35 8.45
C VAL A 221 9.43 2.35 8.49
N PRO A 222 8.76 3.35 7.88
CA PRO A 222 7.33 3.31 7.65
C PRO A 222 7.00 2.36 6.48
N PRO A 223 5.73 1.93 6.33
CA PRO A 223 5.35 0.93 5.34
C PRO A 223 5.19 1.51 3.92
N PHE A 224 6.28 2.07 3.38
CA PHE A 224 6.39 2.63 2.04
C PHE A 224 7.65 2.12 1.35
N TYR A 225 7.46 1.39 0.25
CA TYR A 225 8.53 0.67 -0.44
C TYR A 225 8.43 0.87 -1.94
N ILE A 226 9.58 0.88 -2.62
CA ILE A 226 9.66 0.70 -4.07
C ILE A 226 10.42 -0.60 -4.31
N TYR A 227 9.78 -1.56 -4.97
CA TYR A 227 10.42 -2.78 -5.45
C TYR A 227 10.60 -2.71 -6.95
N ARG A 228 11.85 -2.89 -7.39
CA ARG A 228 12.18 -2.90 -8.81
C ARG A 228 11.65 -4.18 -9.46
N LYS A 229 11.32 -4.06 -10.73
CA LYS A 229 10.87 -5.18 -11.56
C LYS A 229 11.84 -6.38 -11.50
N GLU A 230 13.13 -6.10 -11.51
CA GLU A 230 14.21 -7.09 -11.46
C GLU A 230 14.22 -7.89 -10.15
N ASP A 231 13.70 -7.33 -9.07
CA ASP A 231 13.65 -7.92 -7.74
C ASP A 231 12.32 -8.65 -7.46
N LEU A 232 11.32 -8.60 -8.38
CA LEU A 232 10.00 -9.15 -8.11
C LEU A 232 9.99 -10.67 -7.90
N ASP A 233 10.94 -11.40 -8.45
CA ASP A 233 11.05 -12.85 -8.21
C ASP A 233 11.46 -13.14 -6.76
N LEU A 234 12.30 -12.30 -6.15
CA LEU A 234 12.58 -12.36 -4.71
C LEU A 234 11.31 -12.10 -3.89
N VAL A 235 10.52 -11.09 -4.27
CA VAL A 235 9.24 -10.78 -3.60
C VAL A 235 8.29 -11.98 -3.69
N ARG A 236 8.09 -12.55 -4.88
CA ARG A 236 7.14 -13.66 -5.12
C ARG A 236 7.43 -14.90 -4.29
N HIS A 237 8.71 -15.23 -4.14
CA HIS A 237 9.15 -16.44 -3.44
C HIS A 237 9.61 -16.19 -2.00
N SER A 238 9.44 -14.95 -1.49
CA SER A 238 9.95 -14.56 -0.18
C SER A 238 9.41 -15.43 0.96
N VAL A 239 8.09 -15.67 0.98
CA VAL A 239 7.44 -16.46 2.05
C VAL A 239 7.83 -17.93 2.00
N GLU A 240 7.98 -18.52 0.81
CA GLU A 240 8.50 -19.89 0.63
C GLU A 240 9.93 -20.03 1.14
N ASN A 241 10.71 -18.94 1.04
CA ASN A 241 12.11 -18.87 1.47
C ASN A 241 12.28 -18.33 2.91
N GLY A 242 11.21 -18.36 3.73
CA GLY A 242 11.29 -18.08 5.17
C GLY A 242 10.95 -16.63 5.57
N CYS A 243 10.54 -15.76 4.66
CA CYS A 243 10.05 -14.44 5.00
C CYS A 243 8.76 -14.53 5.84
N GLY A 244 8.65 -13.70 6.89
CA GLY A 244 7.42 -13.56 7.67
C GLY A 244 6.29 -12.95 6.84
N LYS A 245 5.06 -13.47 7.00
CA LYS A 245 3.91 -13.12 6.16
C LYS A 245 3.14 -11.87 6.59
N ASP A 246 3.21 -11.48 7.89
CA ASP A 246 2.25 -10.54 8.49
C ASP A 246 2.59 -9.07 8.26
N ALA A 247 3.81 -8.65 8.58
CA ALA A 247 4.20 -7.25 8.51
C ALA A 247 4.94 -6.93 7.20
N PRO A 248 4.64 -5.79 6.54
CA PRO A 248 5.37 -5.41 5.32
C PRO A 248 6.88 -5.26 5.55
N GLY A 249 7.29 -4.87 6.79
CA GLY A 249 8.69 -4.79 7.19
C GLY A 249 9.43 -6.13 7.15
N ASN A 250 8.73 -7.28 7.29
CA ASN A 250 9.36 -8.59 7.11
C ASN A 250 9.89 -8.77 5.68
N LEU A 251 9.11 -8.33 4.69
CA LEU A 251 9.56 -8.38 3.30
C LEU A 251 10.74 -7.45 3.05
N ALA A 252 10.70 -6.23 3.59
CA ALA A 252 11.80 -5.29 3.45
C ALA A 252 13.09 -5.83 4.10
N HIS A 253 12.99 -6.45 5.28
CA HIS A 253 14.11 -7.15 5.93
C HIS A 253 14.66 -8.28 5.03
N TYR A 254 13.78 -9.16 4.53
CA TYR A 254 14.17 -10.24 3.61
C TYR A 254 14.87 -9.69 2.35
N MET A 255 14.33 -8.64 1.75
CA MET A 255 14.91 -8.01 0.56
C MET A 255 16.30 -7.43 0.83
N VAL A 256 16.51 -6.78 1.99
CA VAL A 256 17.84 -6.25 2.40
C VAL A 256 18.90 -7.36 2.48
N GLU A 257 18.52 -8.56 2.87
CA GLU A 257 19.43 -9.71 2.93
C GLU A 257 19.77 -10.32 1.55
N HIS A 258 18.91 -10.09 0.54
CA HIS A 258 19.02 -10.79 -0.75
C HIS A 258 19.33 -9.88 -1.94
N THR A 259 19.17 -8.56 -1.81
CA THR A 259 19.50 -7.58 -2.85
C THR A 259 20.01 -6.27 -2.26
N THR A 260 20.57 -5.43 -3.10
CA THR A 260 20.97 -4.08 -2.67
C THR A 260 19.76 -3.18 -2.59
N MET A 261 19.54 -2.58 -1.42
CA MET A 261 18.50 -1.57 -1.21
C MET A 261 19.08 -0.24 -0.72
N HIS A 262 18.39 0.84 -1.02
CA HIS A 262 18.67 2.16 -0.46
C HIS A 262 17.46 2.66 0.35
N ALA A 263 17.71 3.53 1.32
CA ALA A 263 16.65 4.16 2.10
C ALA A 263 16.57 5.65 1.79
N TRP A 264 15.38 6.15 1.54
CA TRP A 264 15.11 7.58 1.37
C TRP A 264 14.68 8.18 2.69
N PRO A 265 15.49 9.10 3.28
CA PRO A 265 15.07 9.88 4.43
C PRO A 265 13.93 10.82 4.02
N MET A 266 12.75 10.67 4.65
CA MET A 266 11.58 11.48 4.34
C MET A 266 11.87 12.98 4.51
N SER A 267 11.46 13.79 3.55
CA SER A 267 11.66 15.26 3.55
C SER A 267 10.76 15.98 4.56
N ALA A 268 9.61 15.38 4.91
CA ALA A 268 8.66 15.91 5.89
C ALA A 268 8.00 14.79 6.69
N GLY A 269 7.15 15.16 7.66
CA GLY A 269 6.53 14.22 8.58
C GLY A 269 5.40 13.40 7.96
N ARG A 270 4.95 12.44 8.74
CA ARG A 270 3.73 11.67 8.53
C ARG A 270 2.92 11.58 9.83
N PHE A 271 1.63 11.34 9.71
CA PHE A 271 0.76 11.09 10.85
C PHE A 271 0.14 9.69 10.71
N ASP A 272 0.51 8.78 11.62
CA ASP A 272 0.01 7.42 11.65
C ASP A 272 -1.33 7.33 12.38
N ILE A 273 -2.35 6.79 11.72
CA ILE A 273 -3.69 6.61 12.29
C ILE A 273 -3.81 5.18 12.80
N GLY A 274 -3.26 4.91 13.97
CA GLY A 274 -3.19 3.56 14.56
C GLY A 274 -4.29 3.23 15.59
N SER A 275 -5.01 4.25 16.11
CA SER A 275 -6.01 4.13 17.17
C SER A 275 -7.14 5.14 17.02
N LEU A 276 -8.20 5.02 17.84
CA LEU A 276 -9.28 6.01 17.90
C LEU A 276 -8.75 7.40 18.27
N ASP A 277 -7.84 7.49 19.24
CA ASP A 277 -7.28 8.77 19.69
C ASP A 277 -6.54 9.47 18.55
N THR A 278 -5.67 8.73 17.83
CA THR A 278 -4.94 9.29 16.68
C THR A 278 -5.87 9.62 15.52
N TYR A 279 -6.97 8.89 15.32
CA TYR A 279 -7.96 9.25 14.32
C TYR A 279 -8.65 10.57 14.64
N TYR A 280 -9.18 10.74 15.87
CA TYR A 280 -9.82 11.99 16.26
C TYR A 280 -8.85 13.16 16.33
N GLU A 281 -7.61 12.92 16.70
CA GLU A 281 -6.56 13.93 16.61
C GLU A 281 -6.30 14.37 15.16
N ALA A 282 -6.22 13.42 14.22
CA ALA A 282 -6.09 13.73 12.79
C ALA A 282 -7.29 14.53 12.26
N VAL A 283 -8.53 14.17 12.63
CA VAL A 283 -9.73 14.93 12.28
C VAL A 283 -9.65 16.35 12.83
N ARG A 284 -9.22 16.52 14.08
CA ARG A 284 -9.11 17.85 14.72
C ARG A 284 -8.04 18.72 14.06
N LEU A 285 -6.89 18.15 13.71
CA LEU A 285 -5.74 18.90 13.18
C LEU A 285 -5.85 19.17 11.68
N TYR A 286 -6.37 18.21 10.93
CA TYR A 286 -6.33 18.20 9.46
C TYR A 286 -7.71 18.14 8.79
N GLY A 287 -8.78 18.13 9.59
CA GLY A 287 -10.17 18.10 9.06
C GLY A 287 -10.62 19.39 8.40
N ASN A 288 -10.03 20.54 8.77
CA ASN A 288 -10.45 21.89 8.35
C ASN A 288 -9.46 22.56 7.40
N GLU A 289 -8.59 21.81 6.71
CA GLU A 289 -7.53 22.39 5.85
C GLU A 289 -8.06 23.18 4.62
N HIS A 290 -9.35 23.26 4.40
CA HIS A 290 -9.95 24.03 3.30
C HIS A 290 -10.40 25.46 3.65
N GLU A 291 -10.22 25.95 4.90
CA GLU A 291 -10.59 27.33 5.25
C GLU A 291 -9.46 28.36 5.10
N SER A 292 -8.30 27.97 4.56
CA SER A 292 -7.15 28.88 4.41
C SER A 292 -6.50 28.77 3.03
N HIS A 293 -7.25 29.21 1.99
CA HIS A 293 -6.64 29.76 0.74
C HIS A 293 -7.66 30.64 0.03
#